data_ea1150d136934bb7397d349efe2c10b4
#
_entry.id   ea1150d136934bb7397d349efe2c10b4
#
_cell.length_a   1.000
_cell.length_b   1.000
_cell.length_c   1.000
_cell.angle_alpha   90.00
_cell.angle_beta   90.00
_cell.angle_gamma   90.00
#
_symmetry.space_group_name_H-M   'P 1'
#
loop_
_entity.id
_entity.type
_entity.pdbx_description
1 polymer ?
#
loop_
_entity_poly.entity_id
_entity_poly.type
_entity_poly.pdbx_seq_one_letter_code
_entity_poly.pdbx_strand_id
1 'polypeptide(L)'
;MGGKLIEAIQELKALSRGRVTSTPLPDDDFISEYESEVGFLFHEEYKYFLKHASNIFFGTKDPLVVTRDRTDRSELRNAIHEGREFGIPHDWLPICEDNGDYYCITPNGQIRFWSGNGVEKESWKDIATWVKEVWIAEG
;
A
#
# COMPACT_ATOMS: atom_id res chain seq x y z
N MET A 1 -7.29 16.19 -3.96
CA MET A 1 -6.64 15.26 -3.02
C MET A 1 -6.80 15.78 -1.60
N GLY A 2 -7.13 14.91 -0.68
CA GLY A 2 -7.35 15.32 0.69
C GLY A 2 -6.08 15.69 1.44
N GLY A 3 -6.13 16.80 2.18
CA GLY A 3 -5.02 17.22 3.02
C GLY A 3 -4.65 16.22 4.11
N LYS A 4 -5.59 15.37 4.50
CA LYS A 4 -5.35 14.35 5.53
C LYS A 4 -4.23 13.36 5.15
N LEU A 5 -4.20 12.93 3.89
CA LEU A 5 -3.16 12.00 3.45
C LEU A 5 -1.80 12.70 3.42
N ILE A 6 -1.74 13.93 2.95
CA ILE A 6 -0.51 14.71 2.94
C ILE A 6 0.03 14.86 4.37
N GLU A 7 -0.83 15.23 5.31
CA GLU A 7 -0.45 15.38 6.71
C GLU A 7 0.02 14.06 7.33
N ALA A 8 -0.69 12.96 7.07
CA ALA A 8 -0.31 11.65 7.58
C ALA A 8 1.07 11.22 7.08
N ILE A 9 1.34 11.45 5.80
CA ILE A 9 2.65 11.11 5.24
C ILE A 9 3.75 12.01 5.80
N GLN A 10 3.47 13.30 6.01
CA GLN A 10 4.43 14.21 6.63
C GLN A 10 4.78 13.77 8.04
N GLU A 11 3.78 13.37 8.82
CA GLU A 11 3.99 12.85 10.16
C GLU A 11 4.84 11.56 10.13
N LEU A 12 4.53 10.66 9.22
CA LEU A 12 5.29 9.42 9.04
C LEU A 12 6.73 9.71 8.66
N LYS A 13 6.99 10.65 7.77
CA LYS A 13 8.35 11.05 7.40
C LYS A 13 9.11 11.62 8.58
N ALA A 14 8.46 12.44 9.40
CA ALA A 14 9.08 13.01 10.59
C ALA A 14 9.46 11.91 11.59
N LEU A 15 8.55 10.98 11.84
CA LEU A 15 8.79 9.87 12.77
C LEU A 15 9.88 8.92 12.27
N SER A 16 9.94 8.68 10.96
CA SER A 16 10.95 7.80 10.37
C SER A 16 12.33 8.45 10.29
N ARG A 17 12.41 9.75 10.54
CA ARG A 17 13.66 10.53 10.48
C ARG A 17 14.37 10.41 9.13
N GLY A 18 13.60 10.36 8.05
CA GLY A 18 14.13 10.26 6.70
C GLY A 18 14.63 8.88 6.31
N ARG A 19 14.40 7.86 7.13
CA ARG A 19 14.82 6.50 6.78
C ARG A 19 13.94 5.94 5.67
N VAL A 20 14.60 5.39 4.65
CA VAL A 20 13.92 4.82 3.49
C VAL A 20 14.59 3.52 3.11
N THR A 21 13.84 2.69 2.34
CA THR A 21 14.40 1.49 1.73
C THR A 21 15.18 1.87 0.48
N SER A 22 15.84 0.89 -0.15
CA SER A 22 16.60 1.12 -1.38
C SER A 22 15.71 1.22 -2.63
N THR A 23 14.41 0.96 -2.51
CA THR A 23 13.50 0.99 -3.65
C THR A 23 13.23 2.43 -4.09
N PRO A 24 13.44 2.77 -5.38
CA PRO A 24 13.13 4.11 -5.88
C PRO A 24 11.62 4.38 -5.82
N LEU A 25 11.25 5.63 -5.58
CA LEU A 25 9.85 6.03 -5.66
C LEU A 25 9.44 6.14 -7.13
N PRO A 26 8.25 5.66 -7.50
CA PRO A 26 7.78 5.76 -8.89
C PRO A 26 7.32 7.17 -9.22
N ASP A 27 7.37 7.52 -10.50
CA ASP A 27 6.76 8.75 -11.02
C ASP A 27 5.40 8.45 -11.67
N ASP A 28 4.71 9.48 -12.12
CA ASP A 28 3.38 9.33 -12.73
C ASP A 28 3.41 8.46 -14.00
N ASP A 29 4.43 8.62 -14.83
CA ASP A 29 4.53 7.84 -16.07
C ASP A 29 4.70 6.36 -15.78
N PHE A 30 5.55 6.03 -14.82
CA PHE A 30 5.76 4.63 -14.44
C PHE A 30 4.50 4.03 -13.80
N ILE A 31 3.80 4.81 -12.97
CA ILE A 31 2.54 4.34 -12.37
C ILE A 31 1.51 4.04 -13.45
N SER A 32 1.39 4.89 -14.47
CA SER A 32 0.45 4.65 -15.58
C SER A 32 0.78 3.38 -16.37
N GLU A 33 2.06 3.16 -16.65
CA GLU A 33 2.51 1.92 -17.31
C GLU A 33 2.16 0.71 -16.45
N TYR A 34 2.40 0.83 -15.16
CA TYR A 34 2.17 -0.25 -14.22
C TYR A 34 0.68 -0.60 -14.10
N GLU A 35 -0.20 0.42 -14.04
CA GLU A 35 -1.64 0.20 -14.03
C GLU A 35 -2.09 -0.62 -15.24
N SER A 36 -1.58 -0.27 -16.42
CA SER A 36 -1.90 -1.01 -17.65
C SER A 36 -1.42 -2.46 -17.59
N GLU A 37 -0.24 -2.68 -17.03
CA GLU A 37 0.34 -4.02 -16.93
C GLU A 37 -0.43 -4.91 -15.97
N VAL A 38 -0.83 -4.40 -14.80
CA VAL A 38 -1.52 -5.21 -13.78
C VAL A 38 -3.03 -5.23 -13.94
N GLY A 39 -3.60 -4.37 -14.77
CA GLY A 39 -5.04 -4.32 -15.00
C GLY A 39 -5.83 -3.67 -13.89
N PHE A 40 -5.21 -2.78 -13.12
CA PHE A 40 -5.86 -2.03 -12.05
C PHE A 40 -5.73 -0.53 -12.31
N LEU A 41 -6.82 0.20 -12.08
CA LEU A 41 -6.76 1.66 -11.99
C LEU A 41 -6.64 2.02 -10.52
N PHE A 42 -5.57 2.74 -10.17
CA PHE A 42 -5.31 3.10 -8.78
C PHE A 42 -6.09 4.37 -8.41
N HIS A 43 -6.60 4.40 -7.18
CA HIS A 43 -7.19 5.62 -6.63
C HIS A 43 -6.12 6.72 -6.55
N GLU A 44 -6.52 7.96 -6.71
CA GLU A 44 -5.60 9.10 -6.65
C GLU A 44 -4.81 9.15 -5.35
N GLU A 45 -5.45 8.85 -4.23
CA GLU A 45 -4.77 8.80 -2.94
C GLU A 45 -3.71 7.70 -2.89
N TYR A 46 -3.96 6.55 -3.51
CA TYR A 46 -2.98 5.49 -3.55
C TYR A 46 -1.79 5.86 -4.44
N LYS A 47 -2.04 6.55 -5.55
CA LYS A 47 -0.95 7.06 -6.40
C LYS A 47 -0.06 8.04 -5.62
N TYR A 48 -0.68 8.93 -4.85
CA TYR A 48 0.07 9.85 -4.00
C TYR A 48 0.91 9.09 -2.97
N PHE A 49 0.31 8.10 -2.33
CA PHE A 49 1.00 7.24 -1.36
C PHE A 49 2.22 6.55 -2.00
N LEU A 50 2.05 5.99 -3.19
CA LEU A 50 3.16 5.33 -3.90
C LEU A 50 4.30 6.29 -4.20
N LYS A 51 3.98 7.51 -4.63
CA LYS A 51 5.00 8.50 -5.01
C LYS A 51 5.75 9.09 -3.83
N HIS A 52 5.16 9.08 -2.64
CA HIS A 52 5.70 9.81 -1.50
C HIS A 52 6.01 8.98 -0.27
N ALA A 53 5.44 7.79 -0.16
CA ALA A 53 5.53 7.02 1.08
C ALA A 53 5.91 5.55 0.91
N SER A 54 5.89 5.01 -0.30
CA SER A 54 6.05 3.56 -0.48
C SER A 54 7.42 3.04 -0.10
N ASN A 55 8.43 3.89 0.00
CA ASN A 55 9.77 3.46 0.42
C ASN A 55 10.15 3.93 1.83
N ILE A 56 9.21 4.45 2.60
CA ILE A 56 9.51 4.87 3.98
C ILE A 56 9.75 3.63 4.85
N PHE A 57 10.83 3.65 5.60
CA PHE A 57 11.15 2.59 6.54
C PHE A 57 10.79 3.05 7.95
N PHE A 58 9.71 2.48 8.50
CA PHE A 58 9.23 2.83 9.84
C PHE A 58 8.43 1.69 10.44
N GLY A 59 8.69 1.37 11.71
CA GLY A 59 7.88 0.42 12.48
C GLY A 59 7.88 -0.99 11.89
N THR A 60 6.74 -1.64 11.96
CA THR A 60 6.58 -3.05 11.58
C THR A 60 5.88 -3.26 10.25
N LYS A 61 5.39 -2.21 9.59
CA LYS A 61 4.67 -2.35 8.34
C LYS A 61 5.58 -2.09 7.14
N ASP A 62 5.49 -2.97 6.15
CA ASP A 62 6.23 -2.87 4.90
C ASP A 62 5.23 -2.70 3.76
N PRO A 63 5.03 -1.47 3.27
CA PRO A 63 4.11 -1.27 2.15
C PRO A 63 4.61 -1.99 0.91
N LEU A 64 3.66 -2.43 0.08
CA LEU A 64 4.00 -2.96 -1.24
C LEU A 64 4.47 -1.83 -2.13
N VAL A 65 5.37 -2.14 -3.06
CA VAL A 65 6.03 -1.15 -3.90
C VAL A 65 5.76 -1.41 -5.38
N VAL A 66 5.79 -0.33 -6.15
CA VAL A 66 5.72 -0.35 -7.60
C VAL A 66 7.14 -0.13 -8.11
N THR A 67 7.75 -1.18 -8.65
CA THR A 67 9.15 -1.16 -9.06
C THR A 67 9.37 -1.95 -10.34
N ARG A 68 10.49 -1.74 -11.01
CA ARG A 68 10.90 -2.55 -12.17
C ARG A 68 11.58 -3.84 -11.74
N ASP A 69 11.99 -3.93 -10.48
CA ASP A 69 12.68 -5.11 -9.95
C ASP A 69 11.66 -6.15 -9.49
N ARG A 70 11.42 -7.15 -10.32
CA ARG A 70 10.46 -8.23 -10.04
C ARG A 70 10.92 -9.17 -8.93
N THR A 71 12.16 -9.06 -8.48
CA THR A 71 12.67 -9.87 -7.39
C THR A 71 12.53 -9.18 -6.03
N ASP A 72 12.06 -7.92 -5.99
CA ASP A 72 11.79 -7.23 -4.75
C ASP A 72 10.68 -7.98 -4.00
N ARG A 73 10.91 -8.25 -2.72
CA ARG A 73 9.98 -9.02 -1.89
C ARG A 73 8.63 -8.31 -1.73
N SER A 74 8.63 -7.00 -1.81
CA SER A 74 7.43 -6.18 -1.63
C SER A 74 6.82 -5.74 -2.96
N GLU A 75 7.21 -6.35 -4.07
CA GLU A 75 6.71 -6.00 -5.40
C GLU A 75 5.20 -6.25 -5.52
N LEU A 76 4.46 -5.20 -5.85
CA LEU A 76 3.00 -5.24 -5.88
C LEU A 76 2.45 -6.32 -6.84
N ARG A 77 3.06 -6.50 -8.01
CA ARG A 77 2.63 -7.52 -8.98
C ARG A 77 2.59 -8.91 -8.37
N ASN A 78 3.62 -9.24 -7.61
CA ASN A 78 3.71 -10.55 -6.96
C ASN A 78 2.64 -10.69 -5.90
N ALA A 79 2.38 -9.63 -5.15
CA ALA A 79 1.33 -9.63 -4.13
C ALA A 79 -0.06 -9.76 -4.74
N ILE A 80 -0.32 -9.13 -5.88
CA ILE A 80 -1.59 -9.26 -6.59
C ILE A 80 -1.80 -10.72 -7.01
N HIS A 81 -0.77 -11.34 -7.58
CA HIS A 81 -0.85 -12.73 -8.01
C HIS A 81 -1.08 -13.68 -6.83
N GLU A 82 -0.26 -13.56 -5.79
CA GLU A 82 -0.39 -14.38 -4.59
C GLU A 82 -1.72 -14.16 -3.88
N GLY A 83 -2.17 -12.92 -3.83
CA GLY A 83 -3.45 -12.57 -3.20
C GLY A 83 -4.63 -13.23 -3.88
N ARG A 84 -4.62 -13.33 -5.20
CA ARG A 84 -5.68 -14.02 -5.95
C ARG A 84 -5.71 -15.50 -5.60
N GLU A 85 -4.55 -16.13 -5.48
CA GLU A 85 -4.48 -17.52 -5.04
C GLU A 85 -4.94 -17.70 -3.61
N PHE A 86 -4.74 -16.68 -2.77
CA PHE A 86 -5.13 -16.65 -1.36
C PHE A 86 -6.62 -16.34 -1.18
N GLY A 87 -7.33 -16.03 -2.26
CA GLY A 87 -8.77 -15.78 -2.23
C GLY A 87 -9.18 -14.32 -2.15
N ILE A 88 -8.24 -13.39 -2.21
CA ILE A 88 -8.56 -11.95 -2.19
C ILE A 88 -9.42 -11.63 -3.42
N PRO A 89 -10.54 -10.88 -3.26
CA PRO A 89 -11.37 -10.49 -4.41
C PRO A 89 -10.55 -9.80 -5.49
N HIS A 90 -10.90 -10.04 -6.76
CA HIS A 90 -10.14 -9.54 -7.91
C HIS A 90 -10.09 -8.02 -7.99
N ASP A 91 -11.10 -7.33 -7.44
CA ASP A 91 -11.18 -5.88 -7.46
C ASP A 91 -10.63 -5.22 -6.18
N TRP A 92 -10.05 -6.00 -5.29
CA TRP A 92 -9.33 -5.50 -4.11
C TRP A 92 -7.83 -5.48 -4.40
N LEU A 93 -7.19 -4.36 -4.12
CA LEU A 93 -5.76 -4.18 -4.38
C LEU A 93 -4.98 -4.30 -3.08
N PRO A 94 -4.09 -5.30 -2.93
CA PRO A 94 -3.24 -5.36 -1.75
C PRO A 94 -2.29 -4.17 -1.74
N ILE A 95 -2.08 -3.56 -0.57
CA ILE A 95 -1.19 -2.40 -0.42
C ILE A 95 -0.09 -2.63 0.61
N CYS A 96 -0.25 -3.61 1.48
CA CYS A 96 0.73 -3.91 2.52
C CYS A 96 0.59 -5.38 2.93
N GLU A 97 1.72 -6.07 3.01
CA GLU A 97 1.74 -7.45 3.50
C GLU A 97 2.13 -7.43 4.98
N ASP A 98 1.49 -8.27 5.79
CA ASP A 98 1.76 -8.38 7.22
C ASP A 98 1.69 -9.86 7.63
N ASN A 99 2.84 -10.50 7.78
CA ASN A 99 2.97 -11.90 8.17
C ASN A 99 2.13 -12.86 7.31
N GLY A 100 2.13 -12.63 6.01
CA GLY A 100 1.39 -13.47 5.06
C GLY A 100 -0.04 -13.04 4.82
N ASP A 101 -0.53 -12.07 5.56
CA ASP A 101 -1.87 -11.49 5.37
C ASP A 101 -1.72 -10.13 4.68
N TYR A 102 -2.84 -9.53 4.24
CA TYR A 102 -2.76 -8.34 3.42
C TYR A 102 -3.75 -7.26 3.86
N TYR A 103 -3.28 -6.01 3.91
CA TYR A 103 -4.18 -4.86 3.88
C TYR A 103 -4.47 -4.54 2.43
N CYS A 104 -5.74 -4.31 2.10
CA CYS A 104 -6.18 -4.10 0.72
C CYS A 104 -7.03 -2.85 0.60
N ILE A 105 -6.94 -2.17 -0.54
CA ILE A 105 -7.86 -1.08 -0.86
C ILE A 105 -9.01 -1.65 -1.70
N THR A 106 -10.25 -1.34 -1.30
CA THR A 106 -11.45 -1.80 -1.99
C THR A 106 -11.87 -0.80 -3.06
N PRO A 107 -12.79 -1.16 -3.97
CA PRO A 107 -13.22 -0.22 -5.01
C PRO A 107 -13.75 1.12 -4.50
N ASN A 108 -14.32 1.17 -3.30
CA ASN A 108 -14.80 2.42 -2.71
C ASN A 108 -13.75 3.17 -1.88
N GLY A 109 -12.49 2.72 -1.90
CA GLY A 109 -11.39 3.41 -1.24
C GLY A 109 -11.17 3.05 0.22
N GLN A 110 -11.96 2.15 0.79
CA GLN A 110 -11.73 1.66 2.14
C GLN A 110 -10.52 0.74 2.19
N ILE A 111 -9.88 0.67 3.35
CA ILE A 111 -8.84 -0.33 3.59
C ILE A 111 -9.44 -1.46 4.42
N ARG A 112 -9.23 -2.69 4.00
CA ARG A 112 -9.70 -3.90 4.67
C ARG A 112 -8.51 -4.86 4.88
N PHE A 113 -8.61 -5.68 5.92
CA PHE A 113 -7.58 -6.68 6.21
C PHE A 113 -8.06 -8.06 5.78
N TRP A 114 -7.25 -8.74 4.99
CA TRP A 114 -7.53 -10.10 4.50
C TRP A 114 -6.53 -11.08 5.12
N SER A 115 -7.04 -12.06 5.85
CA SER A 115 -6.22 -13.10 6.49
C SER A 115 -6.56 -14.48 5.92
N GLY A 116 -5.92 -15.52 6.45
CA GLY A 116 -6.23 -16.90 6.11
C GLY A 116 -7.69 -17.29 6.38
N ASN A 117 -8.40 -16.53 7.19
CA ASN A 117 -9.82 -16.76 7.49
C ASN A 117 -10.75 -15.92 6.60
N GLY A 118 -10.21 -15.23 5.61
CA GLY A 118 -10.96 -14.33 4.75
C GLY A 118 -10.88 -12.89 5.24
N VAL A 119 -11.91 -12.09 4.93
CA VAL A 119 -11.90 -10.68 5.32
C VAL A 119 -12.14 -10.55 6.83
N GLU A 120 -11.31 -9.75 7.49
CA GLU A 120 -11.47 -9.43 8.89
C GLU A 120 -12.47 -8.27 9.07
N LYS A 121 -12.97 -8.12 10.29
CA LYS A 121 -14.02 -7.11 10.59
C LYS A 121 -13.51 -5.68 10.49
N GLU A 122 -12.22 -5.47 10.77
CA GLU A 122 -11.66 -4.12 10.81
C GLU A 122 -11.68 -3.48 9.43
N SER A 123 -11.94 -2.19 9.43
CA SER A 123 -11.87 -1.39 8.21
C SER A 123 -11.43 0.01 8.54
N TRP A 124 -10.80 0.67 7.58
CA TRP A 124 -10.38 2.06 7.68
C TRP A 124 -10.95 2.78 6.47
N LYS A 125 -11.48 3.96 6.68
CA LYS A 125 -12.25 4.64 5.62
C LYS A 125 -11.41 5.07 4.42
N ASP A 126 -10.09 5.26 4.61
CA ASP A 126 -9.18 5.69 3.56
C ASP A 126 -7.72 5.38 3.95
N ILE A 127 -6.80 5.63 3.02
CA ILE A 127 -5.37 5.39 3.26
C ILE A 127 -4.83 6.28 4.38
N ALA A 128 -5.26 7.54 4.44
CA ALA A 128 -4.81 8.46 5.48
C ALA A 128 -5.11 7.92 6.88
N THR A 129 -6.33 7.41 7.06
CA THR A 129 -6.74 6.82 8.33
C THR A 129 -5.91 5.57 8.64
N TRP A 130 -5.67 4.73 7.64
CA TRP A 130 -4.85 3.53 7.81
C TRP A 130 -3.42 3.89 8.20
N VAL A 131 -2.82 4.88 7.55
CA VAL A 131 -1.46 5.32 7.88
C VAL A 131 -1.38 5.73 9.35
N LYS A 132 -2.34 6.52 9.83
CA LYS A 132 -2.33 7.01 11.21
C LYS A 132 -2.64 5.91 12.22
N GLU A 133 -3.67 5.12 11.99
CA GLU A 133 -4.18 4.17 12.98
C GLU A 133 -3.47 2.82 12.96
N VAL A 134 -2.85 2.47 11.86
CA VAL A 134 -2.16 1.19 11.73
C VAL A 134 -0.64 1.39 11.64
N TRP A 135 -0.17 2.08 10.61
CA TRP A 135 1.27 2.19 10.38
C TRP A 135 1.95 2.99 11.48
N ILE A 136 1.46 4.19 11.77
CA ILE A 136 2.08 5.05 12.78
C ILE A 136 1.80 4.52 14.19
N ALA A 137 0.56 4.18 14.48
CA ALA A 137 0.16 3.78 15.83
C ALA A 137 0.77 2.46 16.28
N GLU A 138 1.00 1.52 15.35
CA GLU A 138 1.59 0.21 15.66
C GLU A 138 3.11 0.18 15.49
N GLY A 139 3.67 1.22 14.95
CA GLY A 139 5.13 1.35 14.77
C GLY A 139 5.88 1.85 16.03
#